data_045f166f945cf738ad2963e43ac2bfc0
#
_entry.id   045f166f945cf738ad2963e43ac2bfc0
#
_cell.length_a   1.000
_cell.length_b   1.000
_cell.length_c   1.000
_cell.angle_alpha   90.00
_cell.angle_beta   90.00
_cell.angle_gamma   90.00
#
_symmetry.space_group_name_H-M   'P 1'
#
loop_
_entity.id
_entity.type
_entity.pdbx_description
1 polymer ?
#
loop_
_entity_poly.entity_id
_entity_poly.type
_entity_poly.pdbx_seq_one_letter_code
_entity_poly.pdbx_strand_id
1 'polypeptide(L)'
;MKRVVIASLLALASACLWAAPAAQARPQTPAEKRFMPWTGEVPACDTPSVLWNIQTRFYDAESQYWKSGLEMVGFDRFRETAYRSNGTDYIPRRYCTARVFLNDGKTRQLTYWIGEDLGFAGGDFFGLLPLTGRTNVLSNWGVTFCVNGLDRHYAYGQGCMAARP
;
A
#
# COMPACT_ATOMS: atom_id res chain seq x y z
N MET A 1 -53.05 -40.52 17.46
CA MET A 1 -51.79 -40.18 18.12
C MET A 1 -50.70 -39.72 17.16
N LYS A 2 -50.48 -40.31 15.98
CA LYS A 2 -49.40 -39.88 15.04
C LYS A 2 -49.55 -38.46 14.47
N ARG A 3 -50.75 -37.94 14.27
CA ARG A 3 -51.00 -36.58 13.72
C ARG A 3 -50.68 -35.44 14.68
N VAL A 4 -50.80 -35.64 15.98
CA VAL A 4 -50.52 -34.63 17.02
C VAL A 4 -49.04 -34.44 17.19
N VAL A 5 -48.25 -35.52 17.07
CA VAL A 5 -46.78 -35.46 17.20
C VAL A 5 -46.14 -34.68 16.04
N ILE A 6 -46.65 -34.83 14.80
CA ILE A 6 -46.16 -34.12 13.62
C ILE A 6 -46.44 -32.62 13.72
N ALA A 7 -47.60 -32.22 14.20
CA ALA A 7 -47.94 -30.80 14.41
C ALA A 7 -47.04 -30.12 15.43
N SER A 8 -46.68 -30.81 16.53
CA SER A 8 -45.79 -30.28 17.53
C SER A 8 -44.33 -30.11 17.06
N LEU A 9 -43.85 -31.01 16.24
CA LEU A 9 -42.51 -30.93 15.64
C LEU A 9 -42.38 -29.77 14.64
N LEU A 10 -43.42 -29.50 13.87
CA LEU A 10 -43.46 -28.38 12.92
C LEU A 10 -43.50 -27.01 13.64
N ALA A 11 -44.19 -26.90 14.77
CA ALA A 11 -44.25 -25.69 15.57
C ALA A 11 -42.88 -25.35 16.22
N LEU A 12 -42.15 -26.36 16.65
CA LEU A 12 -40.78 -26.18 17.21
C LEU A 12 -39.75 -25.76 16.15
N ALA A 13 -39.86 -26.26 14.94
CA ALA A 13 -38.97 -25.88 13.81
C ALA A 13 -39.19 -24.41 13.37
N SER A 14 -40.44 -23.91 13.44
CA SER A 14 -40.74 -22.52 13.09
C SER A 14 -40.21 -21.50 14.11
N ALA A 15 -40.11 -21.86 15.38
CA ALA A 15 -39.60 -20.96 16.43
C ALA A 15 -38.08 -20.70 16.36
N CYS A 16 -37.30 -21.62 15.77
CA CYS A 16 -35.87 -21.46 15.61
C CYS A 16 -35.46 -20.50 14.49
N LEU A 17 -36.36 -20.20 13.55
CA LEU A 17 -36.05 -19.32 12.41
C LEU A 17 -36.08 -17.81 12.74
N TRP A 18 -36.59 -17.43 13.90
CA TRP A 18 -36.77 -16.02 14.29
C TRP A 18 -35.70 -15.47 15.23
N ALA A 19 -34.75 -16.29 15.64
CA ALA A 19 -33.65 -15.88 16.51
C ALA A 19 -32.34 -15.66 15.72
N ALA A 20 -32.41 -15.01 14.56
CA ALA A 20 -31.21 -14.49 13.94
C ALA A 20 -30.66 -13.36 14.83
N PRO A 21 -29.44 -13.47 15.42
CA PRO A 21 -28.88 -12.37 16.16
C PRO A 21 -28.79 -11.17 15.21
N ALA A 22 -29.43 -10.05 15.59
CA ALA A 22 -29.26 -8.81 14.89
C ALA A 22 -27.76 -8.51 14.80
N ALA A 23 -27.20 -8.48 13.59
CA ALA A 23 -25.83 -8.09 13.38
C ALA A 23 -25.68 -6.64 13.87
N GLN A 24 -25.19 -6.46 15.09
CA GLN A 24 -24.90 -5.15 15.62
C GLN A 24 -23.68 -4.62 14.87
N ALA A 25 -23.91 -3.63 14.01
CA ALA A 25 -22.83 -2.86 13.42
C ALA A 25 -22.00 -2.27 14.58
N ARG A 26 -20.68 -2.53 14.56
CA ARG A 26 -19.77 -1.92 15.56
C ARG A 26 -19.93 -0.40 15.49
N PRO A 27 -20.06 0.29 16.62
CA PRO A 27 -20.08 1.74 16.64
C PRO A 27 -18.78 2.24 15.99
N GLN A 28 -18.91 2.95 14.89
CA GLN A 28 -17.74 3.56 14.25
C GLN A 28 -17.39 4.84 15.02
N THR A 29 -16.15 4.95 15.47
CA THR A 29 -15.65 6.19 16.05
C THR A 29 -15.57 7.23 14.91
N PRO A 30 -16.18 8.42 15.07
CA PRO A 30 -16.03 9.49 14.11
C PRO A 30 -14.56 9.76 13.78
N ALA A 31 -14.27 10.17 12.53
CA ALA A 31 -12.90 10.39 12.07
C ALA A 31 -12.12 11.34 13.00
N GLU A 32 -12.80 12.39 13.50
CA GLU A 32 -12.25 13.40 14.39
C GLU A 32 -11.85 12.85 15.78
N LYS A 33 -12.40 11.71 16.17
CA LYS A 33 -12.11 11.05 17.46
C LYS A 33 -11.16 9.87 17.30
N ARG A 34 -10.73 9.53 16.07
CA ARG A 34 -9.73 8.50 15.87
C ARG A 34 -8.37 9.08 16.22
N PHE A 35 -7.75 8.48 17.22
CA PHE A 35 -6.36 8.79 17.51
C PHE A 35 -5.48 8.08 16.47
N MET A 36 -4.80 8.85 15.65
CA MET A 36 -3.79 8.38 14.71
C MET A 36 -2.43 8.79 15.26
N PRO A 37 -1.64 7.86 15.78
CA PRO A 37 -0.36 8.15 16.43
C PRO A 37 0.75 8.39 15.39
N TRP A 38 0.48 9.24 14.41
CA TRP A 38 1.49 9.59 13.41
C TRP A 38 2.57 10.44 14.04
N THR A 39 3.82 10.12 13.76
CA THR A 39 4.98 10.86 14.26
C THR A 39 5.42 11.96 13.30
N GLY A 40 5.09 11.83 12.02
CA GLY A 40 5.61 12.67 10.96
C GLY A 40 7.04 12.30 10.52
N GLU A 41 7.59 11.23 11.08
CA GLU A 41 8.94 10.78 10.75
C GLU A 41 8.94 9.98 9.44
N VAL A 42 9.09 10.67 8.33
CA VAL A 42 9.14 10.09 6.99
C VAL A 42 10.55 10.28 6.43
N PRO A 43 11.20 9.24 5.90
CA PRO A 43 12.55 9.32 5.33
C PRO A 43 12.71 10.43 4.28
N ALA A 44 13.92 10.92 4.11
CA ALA A 44 14.25 11.85 3.03
C ALA A 44 14.16 11.16 1.65
N CYS A 45 14.01 11.97 0.59
CA CYS A 45 13.85 11.46 -0.77
C CYS A 45 15.02 10.60 -1.26
N ASP A 46 16.23 10.91 -0.85
CA ASP A 46 17.47 10.25 -1.24
C ASP A 46 17.90 9.12 -0.31
N THR A 47 17.06 8.75 0.65
CA THR A 47 17.35 7.68 1.61
C THR A 47 17.61 6.36 0.89
N PRO A 48 18.78 5.71 1.08
CA PRO A 48 19.15 4.51 0.34
C PRO A 48 18.17 3.35 0.45
N SER A 49 17.56 3.13 1.62
CA SER A 49 16.58 2.08 1.84
C SER A 49 15.27 2.30 1.06
N VAL A 50 14.87 3.56 0.86
CA VAL A 50 13.71 3.93 0.02
C VAL A 50 14.01 3.60 -1.44
N LEU A 51 15.19 4.01 -1.94
CA LEU A 51 15.60 3.77 -3.32
C LEU A 51 15.75 2.29 -3.63
N TRP A 52 16.33 1.55 -2.69
CA TRP A 52 16.45 0.10 -2.81
C TRP A 52 15.08 -0.59 -2.89
N ASN A 53 14.11 -0.16 -2.08
CA ASN A 53 12.74 -0.70 -2.12
C ASN A 53 12.08 -0.42 -3.49
N ILE A 54 12.22 0.79 -4.01
CA ILE A 54 11.73 1.16 -5.35
C ILE A 54 12.38 0.27 -6.41
N GLN A 55 13.69 0.14 -6.37
CA GLN A 55 14.48 -0.64 -7.33
C GLN A 55 14.08 -2.12 -7.36
N THR A 56 13.96 -2.73 -6.17
CA THR A 56 13.57 -4.14 -6.05
C THR A 56 12.15 -4.38 -6.57
N ARG A 57 11.19 -3.54 -6.19
CA ARG A 57 9.81 -3.68 -6.64
C ARG A 57 9.63 -3.41 -8.14
N PHE A 58 10.41 -2.49 -8.69
CA PHE A 58 10.43 -2.27 -10.13
C PHE A 58 10.98 -3.52 -10.85
N TYR A 59 12.10 -4.07 -10.39
CA TYR A 59 12.67 -5.29 -10.94
C TYR A 59 11.68 -6.47 -10.86
N ASP A 60 11.01 -6.67 -9.73
CA ASP A 60 10.01 -7.72 -9.57
C ASP A 60 8.85 -7.54 -10.56
N ALA A 61 8.34 -6.32 -10.73
CA ALA A 61 7.27 -6.04 -11.68
C ALA A 61 7.70 -6.28 -13.13
N GLU A 62 8.88 -5.80 -13.53
CA GLU A 62 9.39 -5.93 -14.89
C GLU A 62 9.77 -7.38 -15.22
N SER A 63 10.30 -8.15 -14.26
CA SER A 63 10.65 -9.55 -14.46
C SER A 63 9.44 -10.49 -14.44
N GLN A 64 8.51 -10.31 -13.50
CA GLN A 64 7.41 -11.25 -13.29
C GLN A 64 6.24 -10.99 -14.25
N TYR A 65 5.84 -9.73 -14.43
CA TYR A 65 4.65 -9.38 -15.20
C TYR A 65 4.96 -8.96 -16.63
N TRP A 66 5.94 -8.07 -16.80
CA TRP A 66 6.21 -7.47 -18.12
C TRP A 66 7.24 -8.21 -18.95
N LYS A 67 8.06 -9.06 -18.32
CA LYS A 67 9.15 -9.81 -18.99
C LYS A 67 10.07 -8.91 -19.82
N SER A 68 10.24 -7.66 -19.40
CA SER A 68 11.00 -6.67 -20.17
C SER A 68 12.50 -6.70 -19.90
N GLY A 69 12.92 -7.27 -18.77
CA GLY A 69 14.30 -7.26 -18.30
C GLY A 69 14.85 -5.86 -17.98
N LEU A 70 13.97 -4.87 -17.82
CA LEU A 70 14.38 -3.52 -17.40
C LEU A 70 14.76 -3.50 -15.94
N GLU A 71 15.86 -2.82 -15.62
CA GLU A 71 16.38 -2.63 -14.28
C GLU A 71 16.77 -1.17 -14.06
N MET A 72 16.57 -0.70 -12.84
CA MET A 72 17.06 0.60 -12.40
C MET A 72 18.51 0.45 -11.96
N VAL A 73 19.44 1.15 -12.63
CA VAL A 73 20.88 1.06 -12.36
C VAL A 73 21.43 2.23 -11.55
N GLY A 74 20.65 3.30 -11.41
CA GLY A 74 21.07 4.45 -10.62
C GLY A 74 20.03 5.56 -10.57
N PHE A 75 20.26 6.52 -9.66
CA PHE A 75 19.37 7.65 -9.44
C PHE A 75 20.19 8.92 -9.24
N ASP A 76 19.64 10.05 -9.68
CA ASP A 76 20.15 11.37 -9.35
C ASP A 76 19.04 12.44 -9.34
N ARG A 77 19.42 13.71 -9.10
CA ARG A 77 18.52 14.87 -9.11
C ARG A 77 17.31 14.71 -8.21
N PHE A 78 17.52 14.21 -7.00
CA PHE A 78 16.46 14.11 -6.01
C PHE A 78 15.91 15.50 -5.66
N ARG A 79 14.59 15.58 -5.62
CA ARG A 79 13.87 16.80 -5.25
C ARG A 79 12.62 16.44 -4.46
N GLU A 80 12.50 17.01 -3.28
CA GLU A 80 11.23 17.04 -2.56
C GLU A 80 10.30 18.04 -3.24
N THR A 81 9.10 17.62 -3.56
CA THR A 81 8.08 18.45 -4.22
C THR A 81 7.01 18.93 -3.25
N ALA A 82 6.74 18.15 -2.22
CA ALA A 82 5.86 18.53 -1.12
C ALA A 82 6.10 17.62 0.09
N TYR A 83 5.80 18.15 1.26
CA TYR A 83 5.67 17.39 2.49
C TYR A 83 4.34 17.73 3.15
N ARG A 84 3.50 16.72 3.32
CA ARG A 84 2.26 16.84 4.06
C ARG A 84 2.46 16.20 5.42
N SER A 85 2.57 17.02 6.44
CA SER A 85 2.60 16.55 7.82
C SER A 85 1.26 15.91 8.20
N ASN A 86 1.25 15.25 9.36
CA ASN A 86 0.04 14.67 9.90
C ASN A 86 -1.06 15.75 10.12
N GLY A 87 -2.26 15.40 9.73
CA GLY A 87 -3.49 16.04 10.17
C GLY A 87 -4.36 14.98 10.82
N THR A 88 -5.54 15.33 11.30
CA THR A 88 -6.47 14.39 11.94
C THR A 88 -6.83 13.21 11.04
N ASP A 89 -6.76 13.38 9.72
CA ASP A 89 -7.22 12.39 8.73
C ASP A 89 -6.15 11.97 7.73
N TYR A 90 -4.91 12.45 7.86
CA TYR A 90 -3.89 12.23 6.83
C TYR A 90 -2.67 11.50 7.38
N ILE A 91 -2.31 10.43 6.70
CA ILE A 91 -1.01 9.77 6.87
C ILE A 91 0.07 10.76 6.39
N PRO A 92 1.09 11.05 7.21
CA PRO A 92 2.21 11.89 6.78
C PRO A 92 2.84 11.37 5.50
N ARG A 93 3.05 12.24 4.53
CA ARG A 93 3.60 11.89 3.22
C ARG A 93 4.63 12.89 2.75
N ARG A 94 5.74 12.37 2.25
CA ARG A 94 6.77 13.12 1.55
C ARG A 94 6.72 12.79 0.07
N TYR A 95 6.52 13.78 -0.77
CA TYR A 95 6.45 13.63 -2.23
C TYR A 95 7.78 14.01 -2.84
N CYS A 96 8.28 13.16 -3.70
CA CYS A 96 9.62 13.23 -4.26
C CYS A 96 9.61 13.04 -5.76
N THR A 97 10.58 13.64 -6.43
CA THR A 97 10.95 13.33 -7.81
C THR A 97 12.44 13.05 -7.88
N ALA A 98 12.82 12.18 -8.79
CA ALA A 98 14.22 11.89 -9.12
C ALA A 98 14.34 11.58 -10.60
N ARG A 99 15.58 11.55 -11.09
CA ARG A 99 15.89 10.96 -12.39
C ARG A 99 16.45 9.55 -12.14
N VAL A 100 15.91 8.58 -12.87
CA VAL A 100 16.34 7.18 -12.82
C VAL A 100 17.05 6.80 -14.12
N PHE A 101 18.13 6.06 -13.99
CA PHE A 101 18.86 5.44 -15.11
C PHE A 101 18.45 3.98 -15.21
N LEU A 102 18.14 3.54 -16.42
CA LEU A 102 17.78 2.15 -16.71
C LEU A 102 18.92 1.44 -17.45
N ASN A 103 18.94 0.11 -17.36
CA ASN A 103 19.94 -0.72 -18.06
C ASN A 103 19.84 -0.67 -19.60
N ASP A 104 18.74 -0.14 -20.17
CA ASP A 104 18.60 0.13 -21.60
C ASP A 104 19.30 1.43 -22.05
N GLY A 105 20.02 2.10 -21.14
CA GLY A 105 20.70 3.37 -21.37
C GLY A 105 19.80 4.60 -21.38
N LYS A 106 18.49 4.44 -21.16
CA LYS A 106 17.56 5.57 -21.10
C LYS A 106 17.43 6.12 -19.70
N THR A 107 17.20 7.41 -19.63
CA THR A 107 16.87 8.09 -18.37
C THR A 107 15.39 8.46 -18.36
N ARG A 108 14.76 8.32 -17.18
CA ARG A 108 13.35 8.65 -17.00
C ARG A 108 13.13 9.44 -15.72
N GLN A 109 12.01 10.14 -15.64
CA GLN A 109 11.58 10.76 -14.41
C GLN A 109 10.89 9.71 -13.53
N LEU A 110 11.33 9.62 -12.29
CA LEU A 110 10.72 8.87 -11.22
C LEU A 110 9.94 9.86 -10.35
N THR A 111 8.66 9.56 -10.09
CA THR A 111 7.82 10.27 -9.14
C THR A 111 7.40 9.30 -8.07
N TYR A 112 7.55 9.64 -6.80
CA TYR A 112 7.22 8.76 -5.69
C TYR A 112 6.82 9.55 -4.46
N TRP A 113 6.11 8.89 -3.56
CA TRP A 113 5.86 9.42 -2.23
C TRP A 113 6.11 8.34 -1.18
N ILE A 114 6.58 8.79 -0.04
CA ILE A 114 6.90 7.98 1.12
C ILE A 114 5.84 8.32 2.17
N GLY A 115 5.17 7.31 2.71
CA GLY A 115 4.13 7.49 3.73
C GLY A 115 4.48 6.77 5.01
N GLU A 116 4.15 7.37 6.14
CA GLU A 116 4.30 6.73 7.44
C GLU A 116 3.34 5.55 7.56
N ASP A 117 3.74 4.52 8.28
CA ASP A 117 2.95 3.31 8.59
C ASP A 117 2.32 2.59 7.38
N LEU A 118 2.93 2.75 6.21
CA LEU A 118 2.55 2.06 4.99
C LEU A 118 3.46 0.86 4.68
N GLY A 119 4.07 0.26 5.70
CA GLY A 119 5.05 -0.81 5.56
C GLY A 119 4.58 -2.01 4.72
N PHE A 120 3.27 -2.28 4.68
CA PHE A 120 2.71 -3.33 3.81
C PHE A 120 2.50 -2.89 2.36
N ALA A 121 2.44 -1.61 2.08
CA ALA A 121 2.36 -1.09 0.71
C ALA A 121 3.74 -1.09 0.05
N GLY A 122 4.37 -2.24 -0.02
CA GLY A 122 5.70 -2.40 -0.60
C GLY A 122 6.64 -3.35 0.10
N GLY A 123 6.21 -3.97 1.18
CA GLY A 123 6.93 -5.06 1.82
C GLY A 123 6.29 -6.41 1.51
N ASP A 124 7.09 -7.39 1.18
CA ASP A 124 6.61 -8.76 1.10
C ASP A 124 6.22 -9.24 2.51
N PHE A 125 5.01 -9.78 2.64
CA PHE A 125 4.54 -10.42 3.87
C PHE A 125 5.48 -11.55 4.36
N PHE A 126 6.28 -12.11 3.46
CA PHE A 126 7.30 -13.11 3.74
C PHE A 126 8.67 -12.55 4.14
N GLY A 127 8.82 -11.25 4.27
CA GLY A 127 10.06 -10.60 4.73
C GLY A 127 10.50 -10.93 6.15
N LEU A 128 9.85 -11.90 6.80
CA LEU A 128 10.30 -12.47 8.08
C LEU A 128 11.55 -13.36 7.92
N LEU A 129 11.94 -13.69 6.70
CA LEU A 129 13.13 -14.49 6.43
C LEU A 129 14.27 -13.57 6.00
N PRO A 130 15.34 -13.44 6.81
CA PRO A 130 16.48 -12.57 6.53
C PRO A 130 17.28 -12.97 5.27
N LEU A 131 16.87 -14.01 4.58
CA LEU A 131 17.57 -14.58 3.43
C LEU A 131 17.26 -13.90 2.08
N THR A 132 16.23 -13.09 1.99
CA THR A 132 15.81 -12.49 0.70
C THR A 132 16.15 -11.00 0.56
N GLY A 133 16.70 -10.38 1.60
CA GLY A 133 17.07 -8.95 1.55
C GLY A 133 15.90 -7.96 1.36
N ARG A 134 14.66 -8.44 1.41
CA ARG A 134 13.44 -7.68 1.06
C ARG A 134 12.71 -7.08 2.25
N THR A 135 13.39 -6.89 3.37
CA THR A 135 12.73 -6.56 4.62
C THR A 135 12.77 -5.09 4.96
N ASN A 136 11.61 -4.46 4.88
CA ASN A 136 11.27 -3.33 5.75
C ASN A 136 10.09 -3.66 6.65
N VAL A 137 9.98 -4.88 7.16
CA VAL A 137 8.93 -5.29 8.11
C VAL A 137 9.01 -4.50 9.42
N LEU A 138 10.18 -3.91 9.69
CA LEU A 138 10.43 -3.06 10.85
C LEU A 138 10.41 -1.56 10.51
N SER A 139 10.23 -1.19 9.24
CA SER A 139 10.12 0.21 8.90
C SER A 139 8.68 0.68 9.12
N ASN A 140 8.54 1.78 9.81
CA ASN A 140 7.28 2.48 10.00
C ASN A 140 6.88 3.34 8.78
N TRP A 141 7.39 3.04 7.59
CA TRP A 141 7.09 3.76 6.35
C TRP A 141 6.99 2.80 5.15
N GLY A 142 6.28 3.23 4.13
CA GLY A 142 6.20 2.58 2.83
C GLY A 142 6.36 3.57 1.69
N VAL A 143 6.62 3.08 0.49
CA VAL A 143 6.82 3.91 -0.69
C VAL A 143 5.92 3.48 -1.84
N THR A 144 5.41 4.45 -2.55
CA THR A 144 4.66 4.28 -3.79
C THR A 144 5.34 5.09 -4.89
N PHE A 145 5.54 4.50 -6.06
CA PHE A 145 6.31 5.14 -7.12
C PHE A 145 5.73 4.89 -8.51
N CYS A 146 6.06 5.79 -9.42
CA CYS A 146 5.72 5.71 -10.84
C CYS A 146 6.91 6.19 -11.66
N VAL A 147 7.28 5.40 -12.68
CA VAL A 147 8.30 5.77 -13.67
C VAL A 147 7.60 6.30 -14.91
N ASN A 148 7.88 7.54 -15.28
CA ASN A 148 7.22 8.18 -16.41
C ASN A 148 7.46 7.41 -17.71
N GLY A 149 6.36 7.06 -18.39
CA GLY A 149 6.37 6.25 -19.61
C GLY A 149 6.51 4.75 -19.40
N LEU A 150 6.50 4.27 -18.14
CA LEU A 150 6.47 2.85 -17.79
C LEU A 150 5.30 2.49 -16.84
N ASP A 151 4.35 3.41 -16.62
CA ASP A 151 3.10 3.11 -15.92
C ASP A 151 2.14 2.35 -16.85
N ARG A 152 2.45 1.07 -17.09
CA ARG A 152 1.73 0.22 -18.06
C ARG A 152 0.35 -0.20 -17.57
N HIS A 153 0.10 -0.10 -16.27
CA HIS A 153 -1.21 -0.37 -15.66
C HIS A 153 -2.10 0.88 -15.62
N TYR A 154 -1.57 2.03 -16.02
CA TYR A 154 -2.25 3.32 -15.87
C TYR A 154 -2.72 3.61 -14.42
N ALA A 155 -2.05 2.99 -13.45
CA ALA A 155 -2.41 3.10 -12.03
C ALA A 155 -2.25 4.53 -11.50
N TYR A 156 -1.33 5.29 -12.09
CA TYR A 156 -1.02 6.67 -11.68
C TYR A 156 -1.50 7.72 -12.69
N GLY A 157 -2.20 7.29 -13.73
CA GLY A 157 -2.66 8.18 -14.79
C GLY A 157 -1.54 8.74 -15.65
N GLN A 158 -1.91 9.56 -16.64
CA GLN A 158 -0.96 10.11 -17.59
C GLN A 158 0.14 10.93 -16.88
N GLY A 159 1.41 10.63 -17.18
CA GLY A 159 2.55 11.34 -16.62
C GLY A 159 2.71 11.19 -15.10
N CYS A 160 2.26 10.09 -14.52
CA CYS A 160 2.35 9.81 -13.08
C CYS A 160 1.63 10.85 -12.19
N MET A 161 0.50 11.40 -12.65
CA MET A 161 -0.20 12.47 -11.93
C MET A 161 -0.65 12.07 -10.53
N ALA A 162 -1.13 10.84 -10.33
CA ALA A 162 -1.60 10.37 -9.02
C ALA A 162 -0.47 10.10 -8.00
N ALA A 163 0.79 10.11 -8.44
CA ALA A 163 1.96 10.02 -7.56
C ALA A 163 2.48 11.42 -7.11
N ARG A 164 1.83 12.50 -7.54
CA ARG A 164 2.18 13.88 -7.17
C ARG A 164 1.34 14.36 -5.99
N PRO A 165 1.77 15.44 -5.31
CA PRO A 165 1.03 16.04 -4.21
C PRO A 165 -0.32 16.60 -4.63
#